data_87b0923c20e96dd341bbaebad0101a57
#
_entry.id   87b0923c20e96dd341bbaebad0101a57
#
_cell.length_a   1.000
_cell.length_b   1.000
_cell.length_c   1.000
_cell.angle_alpha   90.00
_cell.angle_beta   90.00
_cell.angle_gamma   90.00
#
_symmetry.space_group_name_H-M   'P 1'
#
loop_
_entity.id
_entity.type
_entity.pdbx_description
1 polymer ?
#
loop_
_entity_poly.entity_id
_entity_poly.type
_entity_poly.pdbx_seq_one_letter_code
_entity_poly.pdbx_strand_id
1 'polypeptide(L)'
;MKRITKWLLLIFMLVNGAWAQYILIPMDLSQTDHLKAYGIAYWVLKQGINVEWLLNYRGGSFLFTDTKAFRDECTLRGVRFELKNGAQVNQIYAEIENHNMDRVLLEKAPKIAVYTPPTSLPWDDAVTLALDYAEIKYDKVYDREVLDGKLSEYDWLHLHHEDFTGQYGKFWAAFHNQPWYIREQMEAEKLAHELGFKKVSKEKAAVAVEIRRFVKNGGFLFAMCSATDALDIALAAQHTDICAPVFDGDGIDPDYQKKLDFSQTFAFQNFKLITDPSIYEFSNIDVPPSYMPRVRDPETDYFTLFEFSAKYDPVPTMLTQDHVNVIKGFMGQTTMFREELIKPNVTIMGKIEGTDEVKYIHGNLGKGTFTFYGGHDPEDYTHRVGDPPTDLSLHKNSPGYRLILNNVLFPAAKKKKLKT
;
A
#
# COMPACT_ATOMS: atom_id res chain seq x y z
N MET A 1 -27.70 0.07 85.92
CA MET A 1 -27.83 -0.73 84.70
C MET A 1 -27.70 0.22 83.52
N LYS A 2 -26.54 0.27 82.88
CA LYS A 2 -26.28 1.15 81.71
C LYS A 2 -26.33 0.31 80.45
N ARG A 3 -27.25 0.59 79.54
CA ARG A 3 -27.34 -0.02 78.23
C ARG A 3 -26.35 0.68 77.28
N ILE A 4 -25.40 -0.07 76.80
CA ILE A 4 -24.46 0.36 75.77
C ILE A 4 -25.09 0.01 74.43
N THR A 5 -25.50 1.04 73.66
CA THR A 5 -25.99 0.91 72.34
C THR A 5 -24.77 0.90 71.39
N LYS A 6 -24.48 -0.25 70.73
CA LYS A 6 -23.43 -0.37 69.69
C LYS A 6 -23.98 0.18 68.38
N TRP A 7 -23.44 1.27 67.92
CA TRP A 7 -23.64 1.75 66.57
C TRP A 7 -22.70 0.97 65.60
N LEU A 8 -23.26 0.13 64.75
CA LEU A 8 -22.55 -0.45 63.63
C LEU A 8 -22.50 0.59 62.51
N LEU A 9 -21.36 1.23 62.34
CA LEU A 9 -21.07 2.02 61.14
C LEU A 9 -20.78 1.05 59.96
N LEU A 10 -21.79 0.89 59.06
CA LEU A 10 -21.61 0.23 57.79
C LEU A 10 -20.86 1.17 56.85
N ILE A 11 -19.53 1.03 56.77
CA ILE A 11 -18.73 1.70 55.78
C ILE A 11 -18.99 1.00 54.45
N PHE A 12 -19.89 1.58 53.62
CA PHE A 12 -19.97 1.25 52.18
C PHE A 12 -18.68 1.75 51.53
N MET A 13 -17.68 0.90 51.39
CA MET A 13 -16.61 1.13 50.45
C MET A 13 -17.24 1.05 49.08
N LEU A 14 -17.53 2.20 48.49
CA LEU A 14 -17.68 2.36 47.05
C LEU A 14 -16.33 2.01 46.44
N VAL A 15 -16.15 0.72 46.14
CA VAL A 15 -15.08 0.30 45.20
C VAL A 15 -15.50 0.88 43.86
N ASN A 16 -15.02 2.07 43.54
CA ASN A 16 -14.97 2.51 42.17
C ASN A 16 -14.02 1.54 41.46
N GLY A 17 -14.53 0.39 41.08
CA GLY A 17 -13.88 -0.47 40.13
C GLY A 17 -13.70 0.38 38.87
N ALA A 18 -12.50 0.80 38.59
CA ALA A 18 -12.16 1.37 37.30
C ALA A 18 -12.44 0.27 36.29
N TRP A 19 -13.67 0.23 35.78
CA TRP A 19 -14.04 -0.66 34.69
C TRP A 19 -13.17 -0.26 33.52
N ALA A 20 -12.31 -1.17 33.08
CA ALA A 20 -11.51 -0.94 31.89
C ALA A 20 -12.46 -0.50 30.77
N GLN A 21 -12.26 0.70 30.30
CA GLN A 21 -12.99 1.25 29.17
C GLN A 21 -12.15 1.13 27.92
N TYR A 22 -12.79 0.94 26.81
CA TYR A 22 -12.16 0.82 25.50
C TYR A 22 -12.78 1.82 24.55
N ILE A 23 -11.99 2.28 23.60
CA ILE A 23 -12.43 3.03 22.44
C ILE A 23 -12.59 2.05 21.29
N LEU A 24 -13.79 2.00 20.72
CA LEU A 24 -14.10 1.34 19.46
C LEU A 24 -14.22 2.41 18.37
N ILE A 25 -13.40 2.34 17.34
CA ILE A 25 -13.55 3.14 16.13
C ILE A 25 -14.26 2.27 15.10
N PRO A 26 -15.56 2.51 14.80
CA PRO A 26 -16.28 1.76 13.79
C PRO A 26 -15.75 2.12 12.40
N MET A 27 -15.75 1.15 11.48
CA MET A 27 -15.31 1.33 10.11
C MET A 27 -16.43 0.99 9.09
N ASP A 28 -17.66 0.88 9.57
CA ASP A 28 -18.86 0.84 8.74
C ASP A 28 -19.29 2.25 8.27
N LEU A 29 -20.40 2.35 7.56
CA LEU A 29 -20.90 3.63 7.03
C LEU A 29 -21.30 4.66 8.11
N SER A 30 -21.27 4.29 9.39
CA SER A 30 -21.44 5.25 10.49
C SER A 30 -20.19 6.09 10.77
N GLN A 31 -19.02 5.70 10.24
CA GLN A 31 -17.78 6.47 10.37
C GLN A 31 -17.86 7.76 9.56
N THR A 32 -17.42 8.86 10.17
CA THR A 32 -17.38 10.19 9.55
C THR A 32 -16.19 10.40 8.64
N ASP A 33 -15.06 9.75 8.97
CA ASP A 33 -13.82 9.83 8.21
C ASP A 33 -13.01 8.54 8.37
N HIS A 34 -13.18 7.63 7.41
CA HIS A 34 -12.48 6.35 7.41
C HIS A 34 -10.96 6.53 7.29
N LEU A 35 -10.50 7.46 6.45
CA LEU A 35 -9.07 7.63 6.19
C LEU A 35 -8.34 8.13 7.44
N LYS A 36 -8.90 9.10 8.15
CA LYS A 36 -8.33 9.58 9.43
C LYS A 36 -8.41 8.55 10.55
N ALA A 37 -9.35 7.61 10.50
CA ALA A 37 -9.44 6.51 11.46
C ALA A 37 -8.17 5.63 11.45
N TYR A 38 -7.58 5.37 10.27
CA TYR A 38 -6.27 4.70 10.17
C TYR A 38 -5.15 5.51 10.80
N GLY A 39 -5.17 6.83 10.62
CA GLY A 39 -4.23 7.75 11.26
C GLY A 39 -4.31 7.71 12.79
N ILE A 40 -5.52 7.61 13.36
CA ILE A 40 -5.70 7.41 14.81
C ILE A 40 -5.10 6.07 15.25
N ALA A 41 -5.40 4.97 14.56
CA ALA A 41 -4.84 3.65 14.89
C ALA A 41 -3.30 3.67 14.86
N TYR A 42 -2.72 4.25 13.82
CA TYR A 42 -1.27 4.43 13.68
C TYR A 42 -0.70 5.29 14.82
N TRP A 43 -1.35 6.41 15.15
CA TRP A 43 -0.91 7.31 16.21
C TRP A 43 -0.96 6.64 17.60
N VAL A 44 -2.00 5.86 17.90
CA VAL A 44 -2.09 5.07 19.15
C VAL A 44 -0.94 4.07 19.24
N LEU A 45 -0.61 3.37 18.15
CA LEU A 45 0.56 2.49 18.09
C LEU A 45 1.88 3.25 18.35
N LYS A 46 2.01 4.47 17.86
CA LYS A 46 3.18 5.33 18.13
C LYS A 46 3.30 5.73 19.60
N GLN A 47 2.20 5.71 20.36
CA GLN A 47 2.22 5.90 21.82
C GLN A 47 2.60 4.62 22.59
N GLY A 48 2.91 3.52 21.89
CA GLY A 48 3.24 2.23 22.49
C GLY A 48 2.04 1.44 23.02
N ILE A 49 0.83 1.79 22.59
CA ILE A 49 -0.39 1.09 22.96
C ILE A 49 -0.82 0.18 21.80
N ASN A 50 -1.09 -1.08 22.10
CA ASN A 50 -1.57 -2.04 21.13
C ASN A 50 -2.98 -1.69 20.66
N VAL A 51 -3.26 -1.95 19.38
CA VAL A 51 -4.57 -1.79 18.76
C VAL A 51 -5.04 -3.16 18.26
N GLU A 52 -6.25 -3.56 18.61
CA GLU A 52 -6.90 -4.72 17.99
C GLU A 52 -7.61 -4.29 16.72
N TRP A 53 -7.27 -4.90 15.60
CA TRP A 53 -7.98 -4.75 14.35
C TRP A 53 -9.03 -5.86 14.24
N LEU A 54 -10.31 -5.48 14.29
CA LEU A 54 -11.45 -6.39 14.33
C LEU A 54 -11.89 -6.65 12.88
N LEU A 55 -11.31 -7.69 12.27
CA LEU A 55 -11.53 -8.02 10.86
C LEU A 55 -13.00 -8.35 10.58
N ASN A 56 -13.58 -7.71 9.59
CA ASN A 56 -15.00 -7.77 9.19
C ASN A 56 -16.02 -7.27 10.24
N TYR A 57 -15.60 -7.02 11.47
CA TYR A 57 -16.52 -6.45 12.45
C TYR A 57 -16.77 -4.98 12.14
N ARG A 58 -18.00 -4.64 11.73
CA ARG A 58 -18.42 -3.30 11.35
C ARG A 58 -17.43 -2.62 10.37
N GLY A 59 -17.09 -3.33 9.29
CA GLY A 59 -16.17 -2.84 8.26
C GLY A 59 -14.69 -2.83 8.64
N GLY A 60 -14.27 -3.57 9.68
CA GLY A 60 -12.87 -3.67 10.11
C GLY A 60 -12.47 -2.66 11.18
N SER A 61 -13.24 -2.60 12.27
CA SER A 61 -13.09 -1.64 13.37
C SER A 61 -11.76 -1.76 14.12
N PHE A 62 -11.33 -0.66 14.73
CA PHE A 62 -10.19 -0.65 15.66
C PHE A 62 -10.66 -0.57 17.10
N LEU A 63 -10.03 -1.34 18.00
CA LEU A 63 -10.32 -1.38 19.43
C LEU A 63 -9.03 -1.22 20.24
N PHE A 64 -9.01 -0.30 21.20
CA PHE A 64 -7.87 -0.06 22.09
C PHE A 64 -8.32 0.51 23.44
N THR A 65 -7.41 0.52 24.41
CA THR A 65 -7.69 1.03 25.75
C THR A 65 -8.05 2.52 25.73
N ASP A 66 -9.08 2.88 26.48
CA ASP A 66 -9.54 4.26 26.60
C ASP A 66 -8.59 5.13 27.44
N THR A 67 -8.28 6.30 26.93
CA THR A 67 -7.69 7.41 27.68
C THR A 67 -8.31 8.72 27.21
N LYS A 68 -8.25 9.75 28.09
CA LYS A 68 -8.73 11.09 27.70
C LYS A 68 -8.00 11.61 26.46
N ALA A 69 -6.68 11.39 26.38
CA ALA A 69 -5.87 11.85 25.24
C ALA A 69 -6.35 11.22 23.92
N PHE A 70 -6.71 9.93 23.92
CA PHE A 70 -7.18 9.23 22.72
C PHE A 70 -8.58 9.71 22.29
N ARG A 71 -9.48 9.99 23.24
CA ARG A 71 -10.79 10.61 22.91
C ARG A 71 -10.63 12.01 22.34
N ASP A 72 -9.77 12.81 22.95
CA ASP A 72 -9.50 14.18 22.48
C ASP A 72 -8.95 14.16 21.05
N GLU A 73 -8.04 13.25 20.74
CA GLU A 73 -7.44 13.11 19.41
C GLU A 73 -8.48 12.63 18.36
N CYS A 74 -9.33 11.65 18.70
CA CYS A 74 -10.44 11.25 17.83
C CYS A 74 -11.36 12.43 17.52
N THR A 75 -11.70 13.22 18.55
CA THR A 75 -12.55 14.40 18.40
C THR A 75 -11.88 15.48 17.53
N LEU A 76 -10.58 15.76 17.77
CA LEU A 76 -9.80 16.75 17.02
C LEU A 76 -9.75 16.42 15.53
N ARG A 77 -9.52 15.14 15.19
CA ARG A 77 -9.45 14.68 13.78
C ARG A 77 -10.81 14.41 13.15
N GLY A 78 -11.92 14.58 13.91
CA GLY A 78 -13.28 14.33 13.41
C GLY A 78 -13.60 12.85 13.17
N VAL A 79 -12.92 11.95 13.87
CA VAL A 79 -13.13 10.50 13.79
C VAL A 79 -14.18 10.06 14.80
N ARG A 80 -15.24 9.40 14.32
CA ARG A 80 -16.27 8.85 15.21
C ARG A 80 -15.71 7.68 16.02
N PHE A 81 -16.03 7.66 17.32
CA PHE A 81 -15.68 6.57 18.21
C PHE A 81 -16.82 6.27 19.20
N GLU A 82 -16.78 5.10 19.82
CA GLU A 82 -17.71 4.63 20.82
C GLU A 82 -16.96 4.13 22.07
N LEU A 83 -17.44 4.49 23.25
CA LEU A 83 -16.89 3.93 24.49
C LEU A 83 -17.54 2.58 24.78
N LYS A 84 -16.72 1.58 25.10
CA LYS A 84 -17.16 0.23 25.44
C LYS A 84 -16.62 -0.17 26.81
N ASN A 85 -17.46 -0.76 27.64
CA ASN A 85 -17.00 -1.43 28.86
C ASN A 85 -16.58 -2.88 28.57
N GLY A 86 -15.94 -3.55 29.55
CA GLY A 86 -15.43 -4.90 29.38
C GLY A 86 -16.53 -5.93 29.01
N ALA A 87 -17.76 -5.77 29.50
CA ALA A 87 -18.86 -6.68 29.15
C ALA A 87 -19.26 -6.52 27.67
N GLN A 88 -19.33 -5.29 27.18
CA GLN A 88 -19.60 -5.00 25.77
C GLN A 88 -18.49 -5.51 24.85
N VAL A 89 -17.21 -5.38 25.27
CA VAL A 89 -16.09 -5.94 24.52
C VAL A 89 -16.17 -7.46 24.43
N ASN A 90 -16.54 -8.14 25.53
CA ASN A 90 -16.76 -9.59 25.52
C ASN A 90 -17.90 -10.00 24.57
N GLN A 91 -18.97 -9.21 24.46
CA GLN A 91 -20.03 -9.45 23.47
C GLN A 91 -19.51 -9.33 22.03
N ILE A 92 -18.69 -8.29 21.74
CA ILE A 92 -18.04 -8.14 20.44
C ILE A 92 -17.16 -9.36 20.13
N TYR A 93 -16.38 -9.84 21.09
CA TYR A 93 -15.55 -11.02 20.88
C TYR A 93 -16.35 -12.28 20.62
N ALA A 94 -17.48 -12.46 21.31
CA ALA A 94 -18.38 -13.58 21.06
C ALA A 94 -19.02 -13.51 19.65
N GLU A 95 -19.39 -12.32 19.20
CA GLU A 95 -19.88 -12.11 17.83
C GLU A 95 -18.81 -12.46 16.78
N ILE A 96 -17.59 -11.98 16.98
CA ILE A 96 -16.45 -12.27 16.10
C ILE A 96 -16.17 -13.78 16.01
N GLU A 97 -16.22 -14.50 17.13
CA GLU A 97 -15.95 -15.94 17.18
C GLU A 97 -17.01 -16.74 16.40
N ASN A 98 -18.26 -16.29 16.39
CA ASN A 98 -19.38 -16.99 15.75
C ASN A 98 -19.57 -16.68 14.25
N HIS A 99 -18.87 -15.69 13.69
CA HIS A 99 -19.03 -15.25 12.30
C HIS A 99 -17.70 -15.30 11.53
N ASN A 100 -17.72 -14.95 10.23
CA ASN A 100 -16.51 -14.80 9.41
C ASN A 100 -15.79 -13.50 9.77
N MET A 101 -15.28 -13.41 10.98
CA MET A 101 -14.58 -12.30 11.57
C MET A 101 -13.37 -12.80 12.35
N ASP A 102 -12.37 -11.94 12.60
CA ASP A 102 -11.24 -12.30 13.46
C ASP A 102 -10.66 -11.06 14.14
N ARG A 103 -9.75 -11.27 15.10
CA ARG A 103 -9.01 -10.21 15.79
C ARG A 103 -7.53 -10.30 15.44
N VAL A 104 -6.96 -9.22 14.96
CA VAL A 104 -5.52 -9.12 14.70
C VAL A 104 -4.93 -8.05 15.61
N LEU A 105 -3.93 -8.45 16.38
CA LEU A 105 -3.21 -7.52 17.25
C LEU A 105 -2.18 -6.75 16.43
N LEU A 106 -2.27 -5.42 16.46
CA LEU A 106 -1.26 -4.50 15.98
C LEU A 106 -0.38 -4.10 17.17
N GLU A 107 0.95 -4.32 17.06
CA GLU A 107 1.86 -4.17 18.20
C GLU A 107 2.80 -2.96 18.07
N LYS A 108 3.09 -2.51 16.86
CA LYS A 108 4.05 -1.43 16.59
C LYS A 108 3.65 -0.66 15.35
N ALA A 109 3.70 0.66 15.39
CA ALA A 109 3.57 1.46 14.17
C ALA A 109 4.76 1.19 13.24
N PRO A 110 4.54 0.86 11.95
CA PRO A 110 5.63 0.65 11.02
C PRO A 110 6.41 1.94 10.76
N LYS A 111 7.73 1.84 10.59
CA LYS A 111 8.56 2.93 10.08
C LYS A 111 8.49 2.92 8.56
N ILE A 112 8.00 4.01 7.99
CA ILE A 112 7.61 4.11 6.58
C ILE A 112 8.67 4.90 5.81
N ALA A 113 9.10 4.35 4.67
CA ALA A 113 9.86 5.03 3.64
C ALA A 113 9.02 5.18 2.38
N VAL A 114 9.11 6.33 1.73
CA VAL A 114 8.57 6.59 0.39
C VAL A 114 9.75 6.83 -0.54
N TYR A 115 9.87 6.01 -1.58
CA TYR A 115 10.89 6.20 -2.59
C TYR A 115 10.44 7.27 -3.58
N THR A 116 11.16 8.36 -3.64
CA THR A 116 10.80 9.50 -4.50
C THR A 116 12.05 10.32 -4.83
N PRO A 117 12.19 10.85 -6.06
CA PRO A 117 13.29 11.73 -6.39
C PRO A 117 13.25 13.00 -5.52
N PRO A 118 14.42 13.64 -5.28
CA PRO A 118 14.47 14.89 -4.52
C PRO A 118 13.77 16.06 -5.22
N THR A 119 13.55 15.96 -6.52
CA THR A 119 12.84 16.95 -7.34
C THR A 119 11.36 16.59 -7.47
N SER A 120 10.47 17.59 -7.43
CA SER A 120 9.05 17.37 -7.67
C SER A 120 8.80 16.96 -9.12
N LEU A 121 8.17 15.83 -9.31
CA LEU A 121 7.62 15.42 -10.61
C LEU A 121 6.30 16.16 -10.87
N PRO A 122 5.87 16.26 -12.14
CA PRO A 122 4.65 16.99 -12.50
C PRO A 122 3.32 16.26 -12.18
N TRP A 123 3.36 15.23 -11.40
CA TRP A 123 2.19 14.48 -10.87
C TRP A 123 2.38 14.16 -9.40
N ASP A 124 1.27 13.96 -8.73
CA ASP A 124 1.19 13.59 -7.32
C ASP A 124 1.28 12.08 -7.12
N ASP A 125 1.31 11.68 -5.86
CA ASP A 125 1.39 10.29 -5.40
C ASP A 125 0.21 10.02 -4.45
N ALA A 126 -0.70 9.13 -4.87
CA ALA A 126 -1.88 8.77 -4.11
C ALA A 126 -1.58 8.25 -2.69
N VAL A 127 -0.43 7.58 -2.50
CA VAL A 127 -0.05 7.06 -1.18
C VAL A 127 0.43 8.18 -0.27
N THR A 128 1.25 9.11 -0.77
CA THR A 128 1.65 10.27 0.03
C THR A 128 0.46 11.15 0.38
N LEU A 129 -0.49 11.34 -0.55
CA LEU A 129 -1.77 12.02 -0.26
C LEU A 129 -2.54 11.33 0.88
N ALA A 130 -2.64 9.99 0.84
CA ALA A 130 -3.29 9.21 1.90
C ALA A 130 -2.58 9.34 3.24
N LEU A 131 -1.24 9.23 3.25
CA LEU A 131 -0.43 9.36 4.47
C LEU A 131 -0.55 10.75 5.09
N ASP A 132 -0.44 11.81 4.27
CA ASP A 132 -0.54 13.20 4.72
C ASP A 132 -1.95 13.49 5.26
N TYR A 133 -3.01 13.05 4.57
CA TYR A 133 -4.38 13.23 5.02
C TYR A 133 -4.67 12.49 6.33
N ALA A 134 -4.17 11.26 6.48
CA ALA A 134 -4.28 10.47 7.70
C ALA A 134 -3.31 10.91 8.80
N GLU A 135 -2.44 11.89 8.55
CA GLU A 135 -1.40 12.38 9.46
C GLU A 135 -0.41 11.28 9.89
N ILE A 136 -0.05 10.40 8.97
CA ILE A 136 0.92 9.33 9.15
C ILE A 136 2.27 9.80 8.60
N LYS A 137 3.29 9.86 9.46
CA LYS A 137 4.63 10.33 9.09
C LYS A 137 5.41 9.27 8.33
N TYR A 138 6.17 9.72 7.33
CA TYR A 138 7.08 8.93 6.51
C TYR A 138 8.39 9.68 6.24
N ASP A 139 9.44 8.95 5.89
CA ASP A 139 10.70 9.51 5.43
C ASP A 139 10.83 9.31 3.91
N LYS A 140 11.43 10.27 3.21
CA LYS A 140 11.75 10.15 1.79
C LYS A 140 13.11 9.50 1.63
N VAL A 141 13.21 8.54 0.72
CA VAL A 141 14.45 7.88 0.31
C VAL A 141 14.54 7.86 -1.21
N TYR A 142 15.76 7.84 -1.74
CA TYR A 142 15.98 7.71 -3.17
C TYR A 142 17.19 6.81 -3.45
N ASP A 143 17.69 6.77 -4.66
CA ASP A 143 18.74 5.85 -5.13
C ASP A 143 19.94 5.78 -4.17
N ARG A 144 20.47 6.92 -3.74
CA ARG A 144 21.61 6.99 -2.82
C ARG A 144 21.31 6.32 -1.49
N GLU A 145 20.19 6.65 -0.87
CA GLU A 145 19.79 6.08 0.41
C GLU A 145 19.57 4.56 0.31
N VAL A 146 18.98 4.11 -0.80
CA VAL A 146 18.76 2.68 -1.07
C VAL A 146 20.09 1.94 -1.23
N LEU A 147 20.99 2.46 -2.05
CA LEU A 147 22.33 1.86 -2.29
C LEU A 147 23.24 1.92 -1.06
N ASP A 148 23.09 2.95 -0.22
CA ASP A 148 23.77 3.06 1.09
C ASP A 148 23.21 2.07 2.15
N GLY A 149 22.17 1.29 1.81
CA GLY A 149 21.60 0.25 2.69
C GLY A 149 20.63 0.78 3.77
N LYS A 150 20.16 2.04 3.67
CA LYS A 150 19.25 2.65 4.65
C LYS A 150 17.88 1.99 4.72
N LEU A 151 17.46 1.20 3.71
CA LEU A 151 16.19 0.48 3.76
C LEU A 151 16.09 -0.46 4.96
N SER A 152 17.21 -0.93 5.50
CA SER A 152 17.23 -1.77 6.72
C SER A 152 16.68 -1.10 7.97
N GLU A 153 16.52 0.24 7.95
CA GLU A 153 15.95 1.02 9.05
C GLU A 153 14.42 1.09 9.03
N TYR A 154 13.78 0.61 7.96
CA TYR A 154 12.35 0.74 7.71
C TYR A 154 11.64 -0.62 7.75
N ASP A 155 10.35 -0.57 8.09
CA ASP A 155 9.46 -1.74 8.06
C ASP A 155 8.67 -1.80 6.74
N TRP A 156 8.46 -0.64 6.08
CA TRP A 156 7.58 -0.45 4.94
C TRP A 156 8.20 0.48 3.90
N LEU A 157 8.11 0.11 2.63
CA LEU A 157 8.60 0.90 1.49
C LEU A 157 7.48 1.08 0.46
N HIS A 158 7.28 2.31 0.00
CA HIS A 158 6.38 2.65 -1.10
C HIS A 158 7.16 3.01 -2.37
N LEU A 159 6.64 2.52 -3.50
CA LEU A 159 7.02 2.90 -4.86
C LEU A 159 5.75 3.25 -5.62
N HIS A 160 5.74 4.35 -6.40
CA HIS A 160 4.53 4.74 -7.13
C HIS A 160 4.71 4.60 -8.65
N HIS A 161 5.33 5.56 -9.29
CA HIS A 161 5.46 5.65 -10.75
C HIS A 161 6.92 5.71 -11.21
N GLU A 162 7.87 5.34 -10.35
CA GLU A 162 9.28 5.37 -10.68
C GLU A 162 9.66 4.29 -11.67
N ASP A 163 10.51 4.68 -12.62
CA ASP A 163 11.08 3.77 -13.59
C ASP A 163 12.40 3.17 -13.08
N PHE A 164 12.44 1.87 -12.95
CA PHE A 164 13.67 1.10 -12.61
C PHE A 164 14.39 0.55 -13.82
N THR A 165 13.91 0.83 -15.04
CA THR A 165 14.49 0.29 -16.28
C THR A 165 15.52 1.21 -16.91
N GLY A 166 15.53 2.51 -16.54
CA GLY A 166 16.35 3.54 -17.14
C GLY A 166 15.80 4.10 -18.46
N GLN A 167 14.51 3.91 -18.71
CA GLN A 167 13.82 4.43 -19.91
C GLN A 167 13.00 5.69 -19.60
N TYR A 168 13.24 6.32 -18.43
CA TYR A 168 12.61 7.57 -17.98
C TYR A 168 11.09 7.56 -18.11
N GLY A 169 10.46 6.51 -17.56
CA GLY A 169 9.01 6.32 -17.57
C GLY A 169 8.40 6.03 -18.94
N LYS A 170 9.20 5.80 -19.97
CA LYS A 170 8.74 5.67 -21.38
C LYS A 170 7.97 6.91 -21.88
N PHE A 171 8.27 8.06 -21.30
CA PHE A 171 7.63 9.34 -21.65
C PHE A 171 8.26 10.05 -22.85
N TRP A 172 9.30 9.48 -23.45
CA TRP A 172 10.07 10.11 -24.53
C TRP A 172 9.21 10.61 -25.69
N ALA A 173 8.28 9.78 -26.20
CA ALA A 173 7.46 10.15 -27.35
C ALA A 173 6.62 11.42 -27.11
N ALA A 174 6.08 11.60 -25.92
CA ALA A 174 5.20 12.72 -25.57
C ALA A 174 5.96 13.93 -24.99
N PHE A 175 7.08 13.70 -24.27
CA PHE A 175 7.65 14.71 -23.39
C PHE A 175 9.15 15.00 -23.59
N HIS A 176 9.84 14.37 -24.58
CA HIS A 176 11.30 14.55 -24.77
C HIS A 176 11.75 16.01 -24.95
N ASN A 177 10.86 16.92 -25.37
CA ASN A 177 11.14 18.35 -25.50
C ASN A 177 10.68 19.17 -24.28
N GLN A 178 10.09 18.57 -23.26
CA GLN A 178 9.61 19.29 -22.10
C GLN A 178 10.76 19.58 -21.12
N PRO A 179 10.85 20.80 -20.58
CA PRO A 179 11.95 21.17 -19.69
C PRO A 179 12.07 20.29 -18.43
N TRP A 180 10.95 19.80 -17.90
CA TRP A 180 10.95 18.91 -16.74
C TRP A 180 11.56 17.55 -17.10
N TYR A 181 11.21 16.97 -18.27
CA TYR A 181 11.72 15.67 -18.71
C TYR A 181 13.23 15.72 -18.98
N ILE A 182 13.71 16.77 -19.67
CA ILE A 182 15.15 16.99 -19.93
C ILE A 182 15.92 17.12 -18.61
N ARG A 183 15.37 17.85 -17.65
CA ARG A 183 15.97 18.01 -16.33
C ARG A 183 16.05 16.69 -15.56
N GLU A 184 14.99 15.89 -15.57
CA GLU A 184 14.95 14.57 -14.97
C GLU A 184 16.03 13.65 -15.53
N GLN A 185 16.17 13.58 -16.86
CA GLN A 185 17.26 12.83 -17.50
C GLN A 185 18.63 13.29 -17.00
N MET A 186 18.91 14.59 -17.05
CA MET A 186 20.19 15.16 -16.63
C MET A 186 20.51 14.86 -15.15
N GLU A 187 19.52 14.95 -14.28
CA GLU A 187 19.67 14.69 -12.84
C GLU A 187 19.90 13.19 -12.57
N ALA A 188 19.18 12.30 -13.27
CA ALA A 188 19.38 10.86 -13.16
C ALA A 188 20.77 10.43 -13.68
N GLU A 189 21.22 10.93 -14.82
CA GLU A 189 22.56 10.67 -15.35
C GLU A 189 23.65 11.16 -14.40
N LYS A 190 23.49 12.37 -13.88
CA LYS A 190 24.41 12.95 -12.88
C LYS A 190 24.49 12.08 -11.64
N LEU A 191 23.34 11.68 -11.07
CA LEU A 191 23.28 10.85 -9.89
C LEU A 191 23.91 9.47 -10.12
N ALA A 192 23.60 8.82 -11.25
CA ALA A 192 24.21 7.55 -11.61
C ALA A 192 25.75 7.64 -11.66
N HIS A 193 26.29 8.71 -12.27
CA HIS A 193 27.75 8.94 -12.32
C HIS A 193 28.33 9.20 -10.92
N GLU A 194 27.68 9.99 -10.07
CA GLU A 194 28.11 10.22 -8.68
C GLU A 194 28.13 8.93 -7.86
N LEU A 195 27.22 8.00 -8.14
CA LEU A 195 27.16 6.68 -7.51
C LEU A 195 28.09 5.64 -8.15
N GLY A 196 28.85 6.03 -9.19
CA GLY A 196 29.87 5.21 -9.85
C GLY A 196 29.34 4.34 -11.00
N PHE A 197 28.11 4.58 -11.47
CA PHE A 197 27.52 3.87 -12.59
C PHE A 197 27.74 4.65 -13.91
N LYS A 198 27.91 3.91 -15.02
CA LYS A 198 28.07 4.52 -16.36
C LYS A 198 26.73 4.80 -17.05
N LYS A 199 25.65 4.12 -16.62
CA LYS A 199 24.31 4.22 -17.19
C LYS A 199 23.27 4.24 -16.08
N VAL A 200 22.20 5.01 -16.27
CA VAL A 200 21.06 5.05 -15.37
C VAL A 200 20.39 3.68 -15.25
N SER A 201 20.27 2.94 -16.35
CA SER A 201 19.71 1.57 -16.34
C SER A 201 20.47 0.60 -15.41
N LYS A 202 21.80 0.73 -15.30
CA LYS A 202 22.62 -0.11 -14.41
C LYS A 202 22.52 0.32 -12.95
N GLU A 203 22.41 1.61 -12.71
CA GLU A 203 22.16 2.17 -11.38
C GLU A 203 20.77 1.74 -10.88
N LYS A 204 19.71 1.93 -11.66
CA LYS A 204 18.33 1.53 -11.33
C LYS A 204 18.19 0.02 -11.13
N ALA A 205 18.88 -0.81 -11.91
CA ALA A 205 18.91 -2.25 -11.67
C ALA A 205 19.56 -2.59 -10.32
N ALA A 206 20.61 -1.87 -9.90
CA ALA A 206 21.23 -2.07 -8.58
C ALA A 206 20.26 -1.64 -7.46
N VAL A 207 19.54 -0.54 -7.62
CA VAL A 207 18.49 -0.10 -6.69
C VAL A 207 17.39 -1.17 -6.58
N ALA A 208 16.90 -1.69 -7.70
CA ALA A 208 15.90 -2.76 -7.71
C ALA A 208 16.35 -4.01 -6.95
N VAL A 209 17.64 -4.38 -7.07
CA VAL A 209 18.23 -5.50 -6.32
C VAL A 209 18.25 -5.24 -4.81
N GLU A 210 18.57 -4.01 -4.38
CA GLU A 210 18.54 -3.64 -2.95
C GLU A 210 17.09 -3.63 -2.41
N ILE A 211 16.11 -3.14 -3.17
CA ILE A 211 14.69 -3.22 -2.81
C ILE A 211 14.27 -4.68 -2.66
N ARG A 212 14.65 -5.53 -3.61
CA ARG A 212 14.39 -6.96 -3.51
C ARG A 212 15.03 -7.60 -2.26
N ARG A 213 16.26 -7.18 -1.92
CA ARG A 213 16.96 -7.62 -0.71
C ARG A 213 16.23 -7.18 0.57
N PHE A 214 15.74 -5.94 0.62
CA PHE A 214 14.94 -5.41 1.72
C PHE A 214 13.73 -6.31 1.98
N VAL A 215 12.93 -6.62 0.95
CA VAL A 215 11.76 -7.49 1.09
C VAL A 215 12.19 -8.92 1.52
N LYS A 216 13.21 -9.50 0.88
CA LYS A 216 13.71 -10.84 1.23
C LYS A 216 14.11 -10.95 2.69
N ASN A 217 14.57 -9.87 3.30
CA ASN A 217 15.00 -9.80 4.70
C ASN A 217 13.86 -9.54 5.69
N GLY A 218 12.65 -9.25 5.24
CA GLY A 218 11.47 -9.08 6.10
C GLY A 218 10.72 -7.77 5.94
N GLY A 219 11.16 -6.89 5.04
CA GLY A 219 10.47 -5.64 4.72
C GLY A 219 9.15 -5.88 3.98
N PHE A 220 8.26 -4.91 4.08
CA PHE A 220 7.03 -4.87 3.31
C PHE A 220 7.15 -3.84 2.18
N LEU A 221 6.86 -4.27 0.95
CA LEU A 221 6.85 -3.42 -0.24
C LEU A 221 5.41 -3.19 -0.70
N PHE A 222 5.03 -1.93 -0.87
CA PHE A 222 3.79 -1.52 -1.52
C PHE A 222 4.11 -0.72 -2.78
N ALA A 223 3.77 -1.24 -3.94
CA ALA A 223 4.01 -0.57 -5.21
C ALA A 223 2.71 -0.34 -5.97
N MET A 224 2.63 0.81 -6.63
CA MET A 224 1.50 1.20 -7.47
C MET A 224 1.97 1.60 -8.87
N CYS A 225 1.04 1.72 -9.79
CA CYS A 225 1.25 2.22 -11.14
C CYS A 225 2.42 1.54 -11.84
N SER A 226 3.24 2.29 -12.59
CA SER A 226 4.37 1.78 -13.36
C SER A 226 5.52 1.23 -12.52
N ALA A 227 5.62 1.57 -11.23
CA ALA A 227 6.63 0.96 -10.38
C ALA A 227 6.45 -0.55 -10.19
N THR A 228 5.24 -1.08 -10.41
CA THR A 228 4.95 -2.51 -10.25
C THR A 228 5.63 -3.38 -11.30
N ASP A 229 5.50 -3.04 -12.58
CA ASP A 229 6.10 -3.80 -13.68
C ASP A 229 7.52 -3.32 -13.99
N ALA A 230 7.83 -2.02 -13.89
CA ALA A 230 9.18 -1.50 -14.11
C ALA A 230 10.20 -2.12 -13.15
N LEU A 231 9.83 -2.35 -11.87
CA LEU A 231 10.68 -3.02 -10.90
C LEU A 231 10.97 -4.48 -11.31
N ASP A 232 9.95 -5.24 -11.68
CA ASP A 232 10.11 -6.63 -12.10
C ASP A 232 10.86 -6.74 -13.44
N ILE A 233 10.65 -5.81 -14.35
CA ILE A 233 11.42 -5.73 -15.60
C ILE A 233 12.90 -5.47 -15.32
N ALA A 234 13.24 -4.50 -14.47
CA ALA A 234 14.62 -4.21 -14.09
C ALA A 234 15.31 -5.42 -13.44
N LEU A 235 14.58 -6.14 -12.58
CA LEU A 235 15.08 -7.37 -11.94
C LEU A 235 15.31 -8.50 -12.95
N ALA A 236 14.42 -8.67 -13.92
CA ALA A 236 14.58 -9.69 -14.96
C ALA A 236 15.72 -9.34 -15.95
N ALA A 237 15.92 -8.06 -16.22
CA ALA A 237 16.87 -7.57 -17.22
C ALA A 237 18.27 -7.21 -16.66
N GLN A 238 18.64 -7.61 -15.44
CA GLN A 238 19.92 -7.24 -14.80
C GLN A 238 21.15 -7.49 -15.68
N HIS A 239 21.13 -8.53 -16.51
CA HIS A 239 22.25 -9.00 -17.32
C HIS A 239 22.10 -8.71 -18.83
N THR A 240 21.12 -7.90 -19.22
CA THR A 240 20.91 -7.51 -20.62
C THR A 240 20.57 -6.03 -20.72
N ASP A 241 20.90 -5.43 -21.87
CA ASP A 241 20.49 -4.06 -22.17
C ASP A 241 19.16 -4.06 -22.91
N ILE A 242 18.20 -3.32 -22.39
CA ILE A 242 16.83 -3.19 -22.93
C ILE A 242 16.50 -1.75 -23.32
N CYS A 243 17.45 -0.82 -23.14
CA CYS A 243 17.25 0.60 -23.44
C CYS A 243 17.50 0.89 -24.91
N ALA A 244 16.56 1.59 -25.54
CA ALA A 244 16.77 2.10 -26.89
C ALA A 244 17.78 3.26 -26.89
N PRO A 245 18.50 3.54 -28.01
CA PRO A 245 19.54 4.57 -28.08
C PRO A 245 19.10 5.97 -27.65
N VAL A 246 17.80 6.28 -27.69
CA VAL A 246 17.27 7.58 -27.28
C VAL A 246 17.32 7.79 -25.76
N PHE A 247 17.50 6.72 -24.97
CA PHE A 247 17.55 6.77 -23.52
C PHE A 247 18.99 6.81 -22.98
N ASP A 248 19.94 6.06 -23.60
CA ASP A 248 21.29 5.90 -23.04
C ASP A 248 22.44 5.96 -24.08
N GLY A 249 22.11 6.23 -25.35
CA GLY A 249 23.08 6.49 -26.44
C GLY A 249 23.66 5.25 -27.13
N ASP A 250 23.34 4.02 -26.67
CA ASP A 250 23.75 2.80 -27.36
C ASP A 250 22.56 1.87 -27.65
N GLY A 251 22.79 0.71 -28.24
CA GLY A 251 21.73 -0.17 -28.75
C GLY A 251 21.32 -1.24 -27.75
N ILE A 252 20.09 -1.71 -27.92
CA ILE A 252 19.54 -2.85 -27.20
C ILE A 252 20.36 -4.11 -27.48
N ASP A 253 20.60 -4.93 -26.47
CA ASP A 253 21.30 -6.20 -26.62
C ASP A 253 20.56 -7.15 -27.60
N PRO A 254 21.26 -7.82 -28.51
CA PRO A 254 20.66 -8.89 -29.30
C PRO A 254 20.08 -9.97 -28.40
N ASP A 255 18.91 -10.51 -28.79
CA ASP A 255 18.22 -11.58 -28.04
C ASP A 255 17.89 -11.23 -26.58
N TYR A 256 17.75 -9.94 -26.22
CA TYR A 256 17.45 -9.48 -24.85
C TYR A 256 16.28 -10.25 -24.23
N GLN A 257 15.23 -10.53 -24.99
CA GLN A 257 14.05 -11.24 -24.49
C GLN A 257 14.37 -12.66 -23.98
N LYS A 258 15.36 -13.34 -24.57
CA LYS A 258 15.80 -14.67 -24.13
C LYS A 258 16.73 -14.63 -22.91
N LYS A 259 17.30 -13.45 -22.60
CA LYS A 259 18.21 -13.24 -21.50
C LYS A 259 17.49 -12.85 -20.20
N LEU A 260 16.17 -12.64 -20.24
CA LEU A 260 15.40 -12.28 -19.04
C LEU A 260 15.37 -13.43 -18.03
N ASP A 261 15.71 -13.12 -16.78
CA ASP A 261 15.65 -14.05 -15.66
C ASP A 261 14.42 -13.79 -14.78
N PHE A 262 13.32 -14.45 -15.07
CA PHE A 262 12.09 -14.34 -14.30
C PHE A 262 12.17 -14.91 -12.87
N SER A 263 13.25 -15.62 -12.51
CA SER A 263 13.46 -16.06 -11.13
C SER A 263 13.76 -14.88 -10.18
N GLN A 264 14.19 -13.76 -10.72
CA GLN A 264 14.51 -12.55 -9.96
C GLN A 264 13.31 -11.65 -9.69
N THR A 265 12.21 -11.78 -10.45
CA THR A 265 11.04 -10.92 -10.32
C THR A 265 10.21 -11.23 -9.06
N PHE A 266 9.42 -10.27 -8.63
CA PHE A 266 8.45 -10.43 -7.54
C PHE A 266 7.21 -11.18 -8.01
N ALA A 267 6.47 -10.58 -8.93
CA ALA A 267 5.11 -10.99 -9.27
C ALA A 267 4.96 -11.59 -10.66
N PHE A 268 5.76 -11.18 -11.64
CA PHE A 268 5.50 -11.49 -13.04
C PHE A 268 6.52 -12.42 -13.67
N GLN A 269 6.08 -13.19 -14.65
CA GLN A 269 6.91 -14.11 -15.43
C GLN A 269 6.43 -14.19 -16.89
N ASN A 270 7.31 -14.64 -17.80
CA ASN A 270 7.02 -14.91 -19.21
C ASN A 270 6.50 -13.68 -20.00
N PHE A 271 6.66 -12.49 -19.48
CA PHE A 271 6.28 -11.26 -20.15
C PHE A 271 7.20 -10.94 -21.33
N LYS A 272 6.66 -10.18 -22.28
CA LYS A 272 7.38 -9.69 -23.45
C LYS A 272 7.60 -8.19 -23.32
N LEU A 273 8.84 -7.76 -23.44
CA LEU A 273 9.20 -6.35 -23.41
C LEU A 273 8.78 -5.62 -24.69
N ILE A 274 8.39 -4.36 -24.51
CA ILE A 274 8.14 -3.40 -25.57
C ILE A 274 9.28 -2.40 -25.54
N THR A 275 10.23 -2.53 -26.48
CA THR A 275 11.46 -1.72 -26.51
C THR A 275 11.35 -0.50 -27.42
N ASP A 276 10.26 -0.35 -28.19
CA ASP A 276 9.99 0.83 -28.99
C ASP A 276 9.77 2.05 -28.09
N PRO A 277 10.59 3.11 -28.18
CA PRO A 277 10.47 4.30 -27.33
C PRO A 277 9.23 5.15 -27.65
N SER A 278 8.54 4.91 -28.80
CA SER A 278 7.30 5.58 -29.14
C SER A 278 6.07 4.96 -28.49
N ILE A 279 6.21 3.77 -27.89
CA ILE A 279 5.16 3.07 -27.18
C ILE A 279 5.34 3.30 -25.68
N TYR A 280 4.25 3.68 -25.02
CA TYR A 280 4.22 4.11 -23.63
C TYR A 280 4.37 2.94 -22.62
N GLU A 281 3.88 1.76 -22.97
CA GLU A 281 3.94 0.59 -22.11
C GLU A 281 5.35 -0.05 -22.11
N PHE A 282 5.77 -0.57 -20.95
CA PHE A 282 7.08 -1.26 -20.81
C PHE A 282 7.03 -2.69 -21.36
N SER A 283 5.90 -3.34 -21.21
CA SER A 283 5.72 -4.76 -21.57
C SER A 283 4.25 -5.12 -21.77
N ASN A 284 3.97 -6.39 -22.04
CA ASN A 284 2.62 -6.91 -22.05
C ASN A 284 2.11 -7.34 -20.66
N ILE A 285 2.77 -6.97 -19.57
CA ILE A 285 2.21 -7.12 -18.22
C ILE A 285 1.00 -6.23 -18.05
N ASP A 286 1.14 -4.98 -18.44
CA ASP A 286 0.09 -3.97 -18.36
C ASP A 286 -1.09 -4.31 -19.30
N VAL A 287 -2.29 -3.97 -18.84
CA VAL A 287 -3.52 -3.96 -19.65
C VAL A 287 -4.04 -2.53 -19.71
N PRO A 288 -3.46 -1.67 -20.56
CA PRO A 288 -3.91 -0.30 -20.70
C PRO A 288 -5.27 -0.22 -21.38
N PRO A 289 -6.05 0.83 -21.15
CA PRO A 289 -7.37 1.02 -21.78
C PRO A 289 -7.36 0.91 -23.31
N SER A 290 -6.25 1.29 -23.95
CA SER A 290 -6.07 1.21 -25.40
C SER A 290 -6.09 -0.24 -25.96
N TYR A 291 -5.79 -1.24 -25.16
CA TYR A 291 -5.80 -2.65 -25.55
C TYR A 291 -7.09 -3.38 -25.16
N MET A 292 -8.02 -2.71 -24.50
CA MET A 292 -9.28 -3.33 -24.08
C MET A 292 -10.26 -3.41 -25.27
N PRO A 293 -11.03 -4.50 -25.38
CA PRO A 293 -12.00 -4.65 -26.45
C PRO A 293 -13.18 -3.69 -26.34
N ARG A 294 -13.29 -2.93 -25.27
CA ARG A 294 -14.33 -1.94 -25.01
C ARG A 294 -13.73 -0.69 -24.35
N VAL A 295 -14.25 0.46 -24.71
CA VAL A 295 -13.94 1.72 -24.01
C VAL A 295 -14.52 1.62 -22.61
N ARG A 296 -13.72 1.84 -21.60
CA ARG A 296 -14.19 1.95 -20.23
C ARG A 296 -14.62 3.37 -19.94
N ASP A 297 -15.70 3.46 -19.19
CA ASP A 297 -16.25 4.70 -18.69
C ASP A 297 -16.01 4.75 -17.16
N PRO A 298 -15.62 5.90 -16.59
CA PRO A 298 -15.42 6.05 -15.14
C PRO A 298 -16.60 5.56 -14.29
N GLU A 299 -17.82 5.63 -14.83
CA GLU A 299 -19.04 5.21 -14.13
C GLU A 299 -19.33 3.71 -14.24
N THR A 300 -18.62 3.00 -15.13
CA THR A 300 -18.85 1.57 -15.40
C THR A 300 -17.62 0.70 -15.16
N ASP A 301 -16.46 1.29 -14.90
CA ASP A 301 -15.22 0.58 -14.62
C ASP A 301 -15.13 0.25 -13.13
N TYR A 302 -15.34 -1.02 -12.80
CA TYR A 302 -15.26 -1.53 -11.43
C TYR A 302 -14.46 -2.83 -11.41
N PHE A 303 -13.79 -3.08 -10.30
CA PHE A 303 -13.18 -4.37 -10.00
C PHE A 303 -13.68 -4.91 -8.68
N THR A 304 -13.62 -6.22 -8.51
CA THR A 304 -14.13 -6.92 -7.34
C THR A 304 -12.97 -7.43 -6.49
N LEU A 305 -13.05 -7.20 -5.19
CA LEU A 305 -12.13 -7.80 -4.23
C LEU A 305 -12.45 -9.28 -4.07
N PHE A 306 -11.42 -10.08 -3.90
CA PHE A 306 -11.51 -11.49 -3.60
C PHE A 306 -12.37 -11.73 -2.35
N GLU A 307 -13.35 -12.64 -2.45
CA GLU A 307 -14.14 -13.07 -1.28
C GLU A 307 -13.33 -14.06 -0.46
N PHE A 308 -13.09 -13.75 0.80
CA PHE A 308 -12.17 -14.50 1.64
C PHE A 308 -12.68 -14.69 3.06
N SER A 309 -12.03 -15.62 3.79
CA SER A 309 -12.29 -15.87 5.19
C SER A 309 -11.38 -15.06 6.09
N ALA A 310 -11.93 -14.23 6.96
CA ALA A 310 -11.16 -13.52 7.97
C ALA A 310 -10.37 -14.46 8.89
N LYS A 311 -10.80 -15.72 9.03
CA LYS A 311 -10.20 -16.71 9.93
C LYS A 311 -9.09 -17.52 9.29
N TYR A 312 -9.18 -17.83 7.99
CA TYR A 312 -8.34 -18.83 7.34
C TYR A 312 -7.44 -18.28 6.26
N ASP A 313 -7.82 -17.19 5.60
CA ASP A 313 -7.04 -16.67 4.48
C ASP A 313 -5.75 -15.97 4.93
N PRO A 314 -4.67 -16.06 4.13
CA PRO A 314 -3.34 -15.62 4.53
C PRO A 314 -3.19 -14.09 4.60
N VAL A 315 -4.09 -13.34 3.94
CA VAL A 315 -4.00 -11.87 3.81
C VAL A 315 -5.29 -11.14 4.22
N PRO A 316 -6.00 -11.58 5.26
CA PRO A 316 -7.31 -11.02 5.61
C PRO A 316 -7.25 -9.54 5.98
N THR A 317 -6.19 -9.08 6.65
CA THR A 317 -6.03 -7.68 7.09
C THR A 317 -6.02 -6.69 5.94
N MET A 318 -5.62 -7.09 4.73
CA MET A 318 -5.61 -6.20 3.57
C MET A 318 -6.95 -6.11 2.84
N LEU A 319 -7.80 -7.11 2.98
CA LEU A 319 -9.05 -7.24 2.24
C LEU A 319 -10.28 -6.97 3.13
N THR A 320 -10.34 -7.57 4.32
CA THR A 320 -11.51 -7.50 5.22
C THR A 320 -11.79 -6.12 5.78
N GLN A 321 -10.89 -5.19 5.56
CA GLN A 321 -10.99 -3.84 6.09
C GLN A 321 -11.69 -2.86 5.15
N ASP A 322 -12.12 -3.32 3.99
CA ASP A 322 -12.98 -2.50 3.15
C ASP A 322 -14.47 -2.74 3.51
N HIS A 323 -15.26 -1.67 3.52
CA HIS A 323 -16.69 -1.75 3.79
C HIS A 323 -17.50 -2.12 2.54
N VAL A 324 -16.84 -2.21 1.38
CA VAL A 324 -17.39 -2.67 0.11
C VAL A 324 -16.41 -3.62 -0.57
N ASN A 325 -16.92 -4.55 -1.35
CA ASN A 325 -16.14 -5.52 -2.12
C ASN A 325 -16.02 -5.19 -3.61
N VAL A 326 -16.75 -4.17 -4.07
CA VAL A 326 -16.68 -3.66 -5.45
C VAL A 326 -16.11 -2.26 -5.41
N ILE A 327 -14.98 -2.07 -6.07
CA ILE A 327 -14.20 -0.83 -6.06
C ILE A 327 -14.26 -0.19 -7.43
N LYS A 328 -14.43 1.12 -7.48
CA LYS A 328 -14.36 1.90 -8.71
C LYS A 328 -12.96 1.77 -9.32
N GLY A 329 -12.91 1.56 -10.63
CA GLY A 329 -11.67 1.48 -11.38
C GLY A 329 -10.97 2.84 -11.46
N PHE A 330 -9.68 2.83 -11.75
CA PHE A 330 -8.86 4.00 -12.02
C PHE A 330 -7.69 3.60 -12.90
N MET A 331 -7.20 4.54 -13.69
CA MET A 331 -6.14 4.31 -14.65
C MET A 331 -4.77 4.74 -14.11
N GLY A 332 -3.73 4.39 -14.84
CA GLY A 332 -2.36 4.78 -14.61
C GLY A 332 -1.51 4.30 -15.77
N GLN A 333 -0.21 4.50 -15.72
CA GLN A 333 0.69 3.97 -16.74
C GLN A 333 0.60 2.44 -16.77
N THR A 334 0.62 1.80 -15.60
CA THR A 334 0.26 0.39 -15.47
C THR A 334 -1.10 0.31 -14.80
N THR A 335 -2.12 0.14 -15.61
CA THR A 335 -3.52 0.19 -15.16
C THR A 335 -3.94 -1.10 -14.47
N MET A 336 -3.59 -2.24 -15.02
CA MET A 336 -3.91 -3.60 -14.56
C MET A 336 -2.87 -4.58 -15.06
N PHE A 337 -2.96 -5.81 -14.58
CA PHE A 337 -2.05 -6.90 -14.92
C PHE A 337 -2.78 -8.02 -15.66
N ARG A 338 -2.12 -8.67 -16.62
CA ARG A 338 -2.63 -9.90 -17.24
C ARG A 338 -2.45 -11.07 -16.30
N GLU A 339 -3.55 -11.76 -15.98
CA GLU A 339 -3.55 -12.89 -15.04
C GLU A 339 -2.55 -13.99 -15.44
N GLU A 340 -2.43 -14.29 -16.75
CA GLU A 340 -1.52 -15.32 -17.27
C GLU A 340 -0.03 -15.07 -17.02
N LEU A 341 0.34 -13.81 -16.75
CA LEU A 341 1.73 -13.41 -16.49
C LEU A 341 2.05 -13.34 -14.99
N ILE A 342 1.06 -13.49 -14.13
CA ILE A 342 1.25 -13.52 -12.68
C ILE A 342 1.80 -14.89 -12.26
N LYS A 343 2.81 -14.90 -11.40
CA LYS A 343 3.39 -16.15 -10.88
C LYS A 343 2.36 -16.93 -10.04
N PRO A 344 2.35 -18.28 -10.11
CA PRO A 344 1.36 -19.10 -9.39
C PRO A 344 1.34 -18.97 -7.87
N ASN A 345 2.44 -18.49 -7.26
CA ASN A 345 2.56 -18.27 -5.82
C ASN A 345 2.14 -16.86 -5.37
N VAL A 346 1.64 -16.05 -6.28
CA VAL A 346 1.11 -14.71 -5.99
C VAL A 346 -0.41 -14.78 -5.86
N THR A 347 -0.94 -14.19 -4.80
CA THR A 347 -2.38 -14.16 -4.52
C THR A 347 -3.04 -13.01 -5.27
N ILE A 348 -4.05 -13.30 -6.07
CA ILE A 348 -4.91 -12.29 -6.69
C ILE A 348 -5.93 -11.85 -5.65
N MET A 349 -5.92 -10.56 -5.33
CA MET A 349 -6.81 -9.97 -4.32
C MET A 349 -7.92 -9.12 -4.91
N GLY A 350 -7.78 -8.69 -6.16
CA GLY A 350 -8.82 -7.93 -6.84
C GLY A 350 -8.66 -8.01 -8.36
N LYS A 351 -9.77 -8.25 -9.06
CA LYS A 351 -9.81 -8.32 -10.51
C LYS A 351 -11.17 -7.91 -11.07
N ILE A 352 -11.24 -7.68 -12.37
CA ILE A 352 -12.49 -7.44 -13.07
C ILE A 352 -13.16 -8.77 -13.37
N GLU A 353 -14.37 -8.97 -12.87
CA GLU A 353 -15.11 -10.21 -13.03
C GLU A 353 -15.35 -10.58 -14.50
N GLY A 354 -15.17 -11.86 -14.80
CA GLY A 354 -15.36 -12.39 -16.15
C GLY A 354 -14.25 -12.03 -17.14
N THR A 355 -13.13 -11.48 -16.65
CA THR A 355 -11.94 -11.15 -17.47
C THR A 355 -10.68 -11.74 -16.84
N ASP A 356 -9.55 -11.63 -17.55
CA ASP A 356 -8.19 -11.94 -17.08
C ASP A 356 -7.42 -10.70 -16.60
N GLU A 357 -8.13 -9.63 -16.29
CA GLU A 357 -7.57 -8.33 -15.90
C GLU A 357 -7.54 -8.21 -14.38
N VAL A 358 -6.33 -8.19 -13.81
CA VAL A 358 -6.06 -8.18 -12.37
C VAL A 358 -5.61 -6.80 -11.92
N LYS A 359 -6.19 -6.30 -10.84
CA LYS A 359 -5.92 -4.96 -10.30
C LYS A 359 -5.04 -4.96 -9.06
N TYR A 360 -5.14 -6.00 -8.22
CA TYR A 360 -4.56 -6.01 -6.89
C TYR A 360 -4.04 -7.40 -6.55
N ILE A 361 -2.74 -7.49 -6.25
CA ILE A 361 -2.04 -8.75 -5.99
C ILE A 361 -1.12 -8.66 -4.78
N HIS A 362 -0.91 -9.79 -4.11
CA HIS A 362 -0.02 -9.92 -2.97
C HIS A 362 0.86 -11.17 -3.04
N GLY A 363 2.09 -11.08 -2.59
CA GLY A 363 3.00 -12.23 -2.56
C GLY A 363 4.01 -12.17 -1.43
N ASN A 364 4.71 -13.29 -1.25
CA ASN A 364 5.78 -13.43 -0.28
C ASN A 364 7.13 -13.54 -1.00
N LEU A 365 8.17 -12.94 -0.44
CA LEU A 365 9.55 -13.11 -0.90
C LEU A 365 10.49 -13.24 0.31
N GLY A 366 11.02 -14.42 0.51
CA GLY A 366 11.88 -14.69 1.66
C GLY A 366 11.12 -14.53 2.99
N LYS A 367 11.52 -13.58 3.83
CA LYS A 367 10.88 -13.29 5.12
C LYS A 367 9.84 -12.18 5.04
N GLY A 368 9.83 -11.40 3.97
CA GLY A 368 8.94 -10.27 3.77
C GLY A 368 7.86 -10.54 2.75
N THR A 369 7.10 -9.49 2.45
CA THR A 369 5.94 -9.54 1.58
C THR A 369 5.87 -8.31 0.69
N PHE A 370 5.11 -8.41 -0.39
CA PHE A 370 4.87 -7.30 -1.30
C PHE A 370 3.40 -7.26 -1.74
N THR A 371 2.92 -6.08 -2.06
CA THR A 371 1.62 -5.86 -2.65
C THR A 371 1.75 -4.91 -3.83
N PHE A 372 1.20 -5.29 -4.98
CA PHE A 372 1.13 -4.45 -6.18
C PHE A 372 -0.31 -4.07 -6.48
N TYR A 373 -0.53 -2.80 -6.77
CA TYR A 373 -1.83 -2.23 -7.05
C TYR A 373 -1.76 -1.44 -8.36
N GLY A 374 -2.47 -1.92 -9.39
CA GLY A 374 -2.51 -1.27 -10.70
C GLY A 374 -3.31 0.02 -10.66
N GLY A 375 -2.88 1.03 -11.42
CA GLY A 375 -3.49 2.35 -11.48
C GLY A 375 -2.82 3.38 -10.58
N HIS A 376 -3.24 4.64 -10.72
CA HIS A 376 -2.58 5.79 -10.10
C HIS A 376 -3.35 6.34 -8.90
N ASP A 377 -4.52 6.93 -9.11
CA ASP A 377 -5.32 7.57 -8.07
C ASP A 377 -6.73 6.98 -8.01
N PRO A 378 -7.16 6.41 -6.84
CA PRO A 378 -8.47 5.79 -6.70
C PRO A 378 -9.68 6.72 -6.91
N GLU A 379 -9.52 8.04 -6.81
CA GLU A 379 -10.61 9.01 -6.97
C GLU A 379 -10.44 9.92 -8.19
N ASP A 380 -9.29 9.87 -8.87
CA ASP A 380 -9.06 10.53 -10.14
C ASP A 380 -8.85 9.49 -11.25
N TYR A 381 -9.93 9.15 -11.95
CA TYR A 381 -9.94 8.08 -12.94
C TYR A 381 -8.91 8.25 -14.07
N THR A 382 -8.65 9.48 -14.50
CA THR A 382 -7.79 9.77 -15.65
C THR A 382 -6.68 10.75 -15.34
N HIS A 383 -6.12 10.69 -14.16
CA HIS A 383 -5.08 11.63 -13.71
C HIS A 383 -4.05 11.96 -14.81
N ARG A 384 -3.83 13.25 -15.06
CA ARG A 384 -2.94 13.74 -16.13
C ARG A 384 -1.88 14.66 -15.56
N VAL A 385 -0.78 14.79 -16.29
CA VAL A 385 0.27 15.76 -15.98
C VAL A 385 -0.31 17.16 -15.85
N GLY A 386 -0.19 17.78 -14.67
CA GLY A 386 -0.67 19.13 -14.38
C GLY A 386 -2.07 19.20 -13.79
N ASP A 387 -2.74 18.07 -13.59
CA ASP A 387 -3.97 18.03 -12.82
C ASP A 387 -3.67 18.41 -11.36
N PRO A 388 -4.61 19.10 -10.66
CA PRO A 388 -4.43 19.38 -9.24
C PRO A 388 -4.48 18.05 -8.43
N PRO A 389 -3.77 17.98 -7.30
CA PRO A 389 -3.87 16.81 -6.40
C PRO A 389 -5.32 16.56 -5.96
N THR A 390 -5.67 15.28 -5.78
CA THR A 390 -6.98 14.89 -5.25
C THR A 390 -7.19 15.45 -3.84
N ASP A 391 -8.30 16.16 -3.64
CA ASP A 391 -8.70 16.64 -2.31
C ASP A 391 -9.42 15.53 -1.52
N LEU A 392 -8.66 14.81 -0.68
CA LEU A 392 -9.18 13.71 0.13
C LEU A 392 -10.22 14.13 1.17
N SER A 393 -10.36 15.43 1.45
CA SER A 393 -11.44 15.92 2.31
C SER A 393 -12.82 15.73 1.69
N LEU A 394 -12.89 15.59 0.37
CA LEU A 394 -14.09 15.24 -0.39
C LEU A 394 -14.32 13.72 -0.48
N HIS A 395 -13.30 12.91 -0.21
CA HIS A 395 -13.27 11.45 -0.40
C HIS A 395 -12.96 10.68 0.90
N LYS A 396 -13.41 11.17 2.06
CA LYS A 396 -13.12 10.66 3.41
C LYS A 396 -13.39 9.17 3.61
N ASN A 397 -14.27 8.60 2.80
CA ASN A 397 -14.72 7.23 2.89
C ASN A 397 -14.33 6.40 1.66
N SER A 398 -13.39 6.88 0.84
CA SER A 398 -12.96 6.21 -0.38
C SER A 398 -12.51 4.78 -0.15
N PRO A 399 -13.14 3.79 -0.77
CA PRO A 399 -12.72 2.38 -0.66
C PRO A 399 -11.34 2.15 -1.26
N GLY A 400 -10.99 2.80 -2.36
CA GLY A 400 -9.69 2.65 -3.01
C GLY A 400 -8.55 3.17 -2.14
N TYR A 401 -8.71 4.33 -1.51
CA TYR A 401 -7.73 4.85 -0.54
C TYR A 401 -7.67 4.04 0.75
N ARG A 402 -8.79 3.41 1.17
CA ARG A 402 -8.77 2.45 2.29
C ARG A 402 -7.87 1.25 1.99
N LEU A 403 -7.86 0.71 0.77
CA LEU A 403 -6.95 -0.38 0.40
C LEU A 403 -5.49 0.03 0.57
N ILE A 404 -5.14 1.26 0.20
CA ILE A 404 -3.79 1.81 0.45
C ILE A 404 -3.48 1.79 1.95
N LEU A 405 -4.36 2.35 2.79
CA LEU A 405 -4.14 2.45 4.23
C LEU A 405 -4.19 1.09 4.96
N ASN A 406 -4.94 0.12 4.45
CA ASN A 406 -4.88 -1.28 4.91
C ASN A 406 -3.44 -1.82 4.80
N ASN A 407 -2.77 -1.55 3.68
CA ASN A 407 -1.38 -1.97 3.46
C ASN A 407 -0.40 -1.23 4.40
N VAL A 408 -0.69 0.00 4.80
CA VAL A 408 0.14 0.76 5.76
C VAL A 408 0.12 0.11 7.14
N LEU A 409 -1.04 -0.36 7.62
CA LEU A 409 -1.16 -1.00 8.92
C LEU A 409 -0.79 -2.50 8.93
N PHE A 410 -0.80 -3.15 7.77
CA PHE A 410 -0.54 -4.59 7.65
C PHE A 410 0.79 -5.04 8.32
N PRO A 411 1.93 -4.34 8.18
CA PRO A 411 3.17 -4.73 8.84
C PRO A 411 3.13 -4.67 10.37
N ALA A 412 2.19 -3.90 10.95
CA ALA A 412 1.99 -3.84 12.39
C ALA A 412 1.25 -5.08 12.94
N ALA A 413 0.66 -5.88 12.05
CA ALA A 413 -0.12 -7.05 12.41
C ALA A 413 0.78 -8.20 12.88
N LYS A 414 0.45 -8.77 14.02
CA LYS A 414 1.08 -10.00 14.49
C LYS A 414 0.79 -11.14 13.51
N LYS A 415 1.81 -11.89 13.12
CA LYS A 415 1.63 -13.07 12.27
C LYS A 415 0.56 -13.99 12.85
N LYS A 416 -0.52 -14.14 12.09
CA LYS A 416 -1.63 -15.00 12.44
C LYS A 416 -1.19 -16.46 12.37
N LYS A 417 -1.41 -17.24 13.44
CA LYS A 417 -1.35 -18.70 13.34
C LYS A 417 -2.57 -19.15 12.55
N LEU A 418 -2.35 -19.81 11.42
CA LEU A 418 -3.44 -20.43 10.67
C LEU A 418 -4.15 -21.42 11.61
N LYS A 419 -5.46 -21.26 11.76
CA LYS A 419 -6.29 -22.23 12.47
C LYS A 419 -6.38 -23.47 11.56
N THR A 420 -5.84 -24.58 11.98
CA THR A 420 -5.99 -25.89 11.32
C THR A 420 -7.32 -26.52 11.70
#